data_efaf1e53d0ec30e116c47e8ced1ea7f7
#
_entry.id   efaf1e53d0ec30e116c47e8ced1ea7f7
#
_cell.length_a   1.000
_cell.length_b   1.000
_cell.length_c   1.000
_cell.angle_alpha   90.00
_cell.angle_beta   90.00
_cell.angle_gamma   90.00
#
_symmetry.space_group_name_H-M   'P 1'
#
loop_
_entity.id
_entity.type
_entity.pdbx_description
1 polymer ?
#
loop_
_entity_poly.entity_id
_entity_poly.type
_entity_poly.pdbx_seq_one_letter_code
_entity_poly.pdbx_strand_id
1 'polypeptide(L)'
;GDFFTVDPTGSYDATIGNPPYVRYQEFSGESRSRSREAALRAGVPISNLASSWAAFTIHSALFLRKGGRLGLVLPAELLTVNYAAPVRRFLLERFASVDLVLFEERVFPEAEVDVVLLLAEGYDECPTDHFRVLQSRDADDLADTPVVRSWTPEDLEAKWTPSLLSSDALSA
;
A
#
# COMPACT_ATOMS: atom_id res chain seq x y z
N GLY A 1 -5.88 4.37 21.45
CA GLY A 1 -6.44 3.02 21.35
C GLY A 1 -5.79 2.23 20.23
N ASP A 2 -5.92 0.93 20.24
CA ASP A 2 -5.40 0.05 19.20
C ASP A 2 -6.38 0.04 18.01
N PHE A 3 -5.93 0.47 16.83
CA PHE A 3 -6.74 0.58 15.62
C PHE A 3 -7.36 -0.77 15.20
N PHE A 4 -6.65 -1.87 15.41
CA PHE A 4 -7.12 -3.20 15.04
C PHE A 4 -8.31 -3.71 15.90
N THR A 5 -8.63 -3.03 16.99
CA THR A 5 -9.82 -3.34 17.81
C THR A 5 -11.07 -2.63 17.33
N VAL A 6 -10.96 -1.70 16.39
CA VAL A 6 -12.09 -0.97 15.83
C VAL A 6 -12.70 -1.81 14.70
N ASP A 7 -13.98 -2.13 14.82
CA ASP A 7 -14.67 -2.87 13.77
C ASP A 7 -14.89 -1.98 12.53
N PRO A 8 -14.53 -2.46 11.35
CA PRO A 8 -14.71 -1.71 10.12
C PRO A 8 -16.19 -1.61 9.75
N THR A 9 -16.63 -0.40 9.42
CA THR A 9 -18.04 -0.11 9.11
C THR A 9 -18.38 -0.19 7.64
N GLY A 10 -17.38 -0.15 6.74
CA GLY A 10 -17.61 -0.14 5.28
C GLY A 10 -18.42 1.08 4.79
N SER A 11 -18.30 2.22 5.47
CA SER A 11 -19.19 3.37 5.25
C SER A 11 -18.48 4.68 4.87
N TYR A 12 -17.16 4.71 4.91
CA TYR A 12 -16.39 5.92 4.63
C TYR A 12 -16.11 6.10 3.15
N ASP A 13 -16.15 7.34 2.68
CA ASP A 13 -15.79 7.72 1.31
C ASP A 13 -14.29 7.60 1.05
N ALA A 14 -13.50 7.90 2.06
CA ALA A 14 -12.04 7.85 1.98
C ALA A 14 -11.42 7.48 3.32
N THR A 15 -10.31 6.77 3.24
CA THR A 15 -9.39 6.53 4.36
C THR A 15 -8.02 7.06 3.99
N ILE A 16 -7.47 7.93 4.83
CA ILE A 16 -6.13 8.51 4.63
C ILE A 16 -5.30 8.35 5.88
N GLY A 17 -4.01 8.17 5.74
CA GLY A 17 -3.13 8.06 6.90
C GLY A 17 -1.67 7.79 6.60
N ASN A 18 -0.89 7.86 7.67
CA ASN A 18 0.50 7.41 7.72
C ASN A 18 0.60 6.37 8.83
N PRO A 19 0.47 5.07 8.51
CA PRO A 19 0.49 4.02 9.52
C PRO A 19 1.88 3.86 10.14
N PRO A 20 1.98 3.38 11.38
CA PRO A 20 3.28 3.10 11.99
C PRO A 20 3.99 1.93 11.30
N TYR A 21 5.33 2.06 11.09
CA TYR A 21 6.17 1.04 10.45
C TYR A 21 6.91 0.18 11.49
N VAL A 22 6.17 -0.42 12.40
CA VAL A 22 6.75 -1.28 13.44
C VAL A 22 7.22 -2.59 12.81
N ARG A 23 8.53 -2.86 12.91
CA ARG A 23 9.14 -4.09 12.38
C ARG A 23 8.65 -5.31 13.15
N TYR A 24 8.62 -6.47 12.48
CA TYR A 24 8.10 -7.71 13.09
C TYR A 24 8.84 -8.11 14.39
N GLN A 25 10.12 -7.77 14.53
CA GLN A 25 10.90 -8.04 15.76
C GLN A 25 10.37 -7.29 16.98
N GLU A 26 9.86 -6.07 16.76
CA GLU A 26 9.33 -5.17 17.78
C GLU A 26 7.82 -5.28 17.93
N PHE A 27 7.16 -5.87 16.93
CA PHE A 27 5.73 -6.05 16.85
C PHE A 27 5.36 -7.45 17.34
N SER A 28 5.08 -7.60 18.63
CA SER A 28 4.88 -8.88 19.29
C SER A 28 3.59 -8.95 20.11
N GLY A 29 3.28 -10.14 20.59
CA GLY A 29 2.19 -10.37 21.52
C GLY A 29 0.80 -10.13 20.92
N GLU A 30 -0.07 -9.56 21.73
CA GLU A 30 -1.50 -9.38 21.41
C GLU A 30 -1.73 -8.45 20.21
N SER A 31 -0.95 -7.37 20.08
CA SER A 31 -1.07 -6.44 18.96
C SER A 31 -0.79 -7.12 17.62
N ARG A 32 0.21 -8.03 17.56
CA ARG A 32 0.48 -8.82 16.37
C ARG A 32 -0.68 -9.77 16.05
N SER A 33 -1.25 -10.43 17.05
CA SER A 33 -2.37 -11.34 16.84
C SER A 33 -3.59 -10.60 16.31
N ARG A 34 -3.92 -9.44 16.87
CA ARG A 34 -5.02 -8.59 16.43
C ARG A 34 -4.83 -8.07 15.00
N SER A 35 -3.62 -7.66 14.64
CA SER A 35 -3.32 -7.18 13.29
C SER A 35 -3.52 -8.26 12.23
N ARG A 36 -3.10 -9.49 12.52
CA ARG A 36 -3.32 -10.63 11.63
C ARG A 36 -4.79 -11.00 11.51
N GLU A 37 -5.51 -11.00 12.62
CA GLU A 37 -6.95 -11.23 12.64
C GLU A 37 -7.69 -10.16 11.81
N ALA A 38 -7.29 -8.90 11.95
CA ALA A 38 -7.85 -7.80 11.16
C ALA A 38 -7.63 -8.00 9.64
N ALA A 39 -6.45 -8.45 9.22
CA ALA A 39 -6.19 -8.78 7.83
C ALA A 39 -6.98 -10.02 7.36
N LEU A 40 -7.14 -11.03 8.21
CA LEU A 40 -7.93 -12.22 7.90
C LEU A 40 -9.42 -11.91 7.70
N ARG A 41 -9.97 -10.85 8.31
CA ARG A 41 -11.34 -10.36 8.03
C ARG A 41 -11.53 -9.99 6.56
N ALA A 42 -10.47 -9.54 5.88
CA ALA A 42 -10.45 -9.28 4.44
C ALA A 42 -10.13 -10.52 3.60
N GLY A 43 -9.94 -11.68 4.22
CA GLY A 43 -9.49 -12.90 3.56
C GLY A 43 -7.99 -12.89 3.21
N VAL A 44 -7.19 -11.99 3.80
CA VAL A 44 -5.76 -11.83 3.49
C VAL A 44 -4.89 -12.41 4.60
N PRO A 45 -4.26 -13.56 4.41
CA PRO A 45 -3.30 -14.10 5.36
C PRO A 45 -1.97 -13.35 5.25
N ILE A 46 -1.58 -12.63 6.30
CA ILE A 46 -0.25 -12.01 6.41
C ILE A 46 0.68 -12.87 7.26
N SER A 47 1.95 -12.91 6.87
CA SER A 47 2.96 -13.71 7.56
C SER A 47 3.34 -13.14 8.93
N ASN A 48 3.95 -13.97 9.78
CA ASN A 48 4.51 -13.52 11.06
C ASN A 48 5.69 -12.55 10.89
N LEU A 49 6.28 -12.46 9.70
CA LEU A 49 7.38 -11.58 9.38
C LEU A 49 6.92 -10.20 8.88
N ALA A 50 5.61 -10.01 8.73
CA ALA A 50 5.07 -8.76 8.24
C ALA A 50 5.19 -7.65 9.29
N SER A 51 5.65 -6.49 8.85
CA SER A 51 5.61 -5.25 9.63
C SER A 51 4.17 -4.74 9.76
N SER A 52 3.90 -3.92 10.76
CA SER A 52 2.54 -3.47 11.10
C SER A 52 1.79 -2.79 9.96
N TRP A 53 2.50 -2.03 9.10
CA TRP A 53 1.90 -1.28 8.00
C TRP A 53 1.09 -2.17 7.03
N ALA A 54 1.49 -3.45 6.87
CA ALA A 54 0.79 -4.38 5.98
C ALA A 54 -0.66 -4.63 6.45
N ALA A 55 -0.83 -4.92 7.74
CA ALA A 55 -2.15 -5.09 8.34
C ALA A 55 -2.95 -3.77 8.37
N PHE A 56 -2.28 -2.64 8.65
CA PHE A 56 -2.91 -1.31 8.62
C PHE A 56 -3.50 -1.00 7.24
N THR A 57 -2.76 -1.29 6.17
CA THR A 57 -3.24 -1.07 4.80
C THR A 57 -4.53 -1.83 4.52
N ILE A 58 -4.55 -3.13 4.84
CA ILE A 58 -5.71 -3.99 4.61
C ILE A 58 -6.88 -3.56 5.49
N HIS A 59 -6.64 -3.37 6.79
CA HIS A 59 -7.69 -3.00 7.74
C HIS A 59 -8.31 -1.64 7.42
N SER A 60 -7.50 -0.65 7.02
CA SER A 60 -7.98 0.67 6.60
C SER A 60 -8.92 0.61 5.40
N ALA A 61 -8.67 -0.28 4.46
CA ALA A 61 -9.54 -0.46 3.31
C ALA A 61 -10.93 -1.00 3.68
N LEU A 62 -11.04 -1.82 4.75
CA LEU A 62 -12.33 -2.37 5.19
C LEU A 62 -13.31 -1.30 5.71
N PHE A 63 -12.83 -0.12 6.05
CA PHE A 63 -13.69 0.99 6.45
C PHE A 63 -14.35 1.70 5.26
N LEU A 64 -13.86 1.47 4.04
CA LEU A 64 -14.36 2.10 2.84
C LEU A 64 -15.70 1.51 2.39
N ARG A 65 -16.61 2.37 1.97
CA ARG A 65 -17.77 1.94 1.19
C ARG A 65 -17.33 1.51 -0.23
N LYS A 66 -18.21 0.83 -0.95
CA LYS A 66 -17.99 0.55 -2.38
C LYS A 66 -17.71 1.85 -3.13
N GLY A 67 -16.70 1.85 -3.99
CA GLY A 67 -16.22 3.04 -4.72
C GLY A 67 -15.37 4.00 -3.88
N GLY A 68 -15.06 3.66 -2.63
CA GLY A 68 -14.24 4.48 -1.73
C GLY A 68 -12.78 4.56 -2.15
N ARG A 69 -12.03 5.45 -1.50
CA ARG A 69 -10.64 5.80 -1.83
C ARG A 69 -9.71 5.57 -0.64
N LEU A 70 -8.53 5.07 -0.92
CA LEU A 70 -7.47 4.85 0.06
C LEU A 70 -6.24 5.70 -0.29
N GLY A 71 -5.75 6.47 0.67
CA GLY A 71 -4.51 7.24 0.53
C GLY A 71 -3.59 7.00 1.73
N LEU A 72 -2.48 6.29 1.53
CA LEU A 72 -1.55 5.95 2.61
C LEU A 72 -0.11 6.29 2.25
N VAL A 73 0.61 6.83 3.21
CA VAL A 73 2.08 6.91 3.15
C VAL A 73 2.63 5.58 3.65
N LEU A 74 3.31 4.84 2.79
CA LEU A 74 3.82 3.50 3.10
C LEU A 74 5.32 3.41 2.88
N PRO A 75 6.02 2.49 3.55
CA PRO A 75 7.43 2.26 3.25
C PRO A 75 7.59 1.66 1.84
N ALA A 76 8.70 1.98 1.18
CA ALA A 76 9.04 1.42 -0.14
C ALA A 76 9.17 -0.11 -0.12
N GLU A 77 9.22 -0.73 1.05
CA GLU A 77 9.11 -2.17 1.25
C GLU A 77 7.87 -2.77 0.56
N LEU A 78 6.77 -2.02 0.42
CA LEU A 78 5.60 -2.45 -0.36
C LEU A 78 5.99 -3.01 -1.73
N LEU A 79 7.00 -2.41 -2.37
CA LEU A 79 7.43 -2.76 -3.73
C LEU A 79 8.35 -3.99 -3.77
N THR A 80 9.12 -4.23 -2.72
CA THR A 80 10.32 -5.07 -2.78
C THR A 80 10.27 -6.33 -1.93
N VAL A 81 9.60 -6.30 -0.78
CA VAL A 81 9.68 -7.41 0.17
C VAL A 81 8.68 -8.53 -0.13
N ASN A 82 9.06 -9.75 0.20
CA ASN A 82 8.22 -10.93 -0.07
C ASN A 82 6.95 -10.94 0.78
N TYR A 83 7.01 -10.53 2.04
CA TYR A 83 5.84 -10.54 2.91
C TYR A 83 4.75 -9.54 2.51
N ALA A 84 5.07 -8.58 1.62
CA ALA A 84 4.10 -7.64 1.07
C ALA A 84 3.27 -8.22 -0.10
N ALA A 85 3.59 -9.42 -0.59
CA ALA A 85 2.87 -10.06 -1.69
C ALA A 85 1.35 -10.12 -1.48
N PRO A 86 0.81 -10.52 -0.32
CA PRO A 86 -0.62 -10.51 -0.08
C PRO A 86 -1.24 -9.11 -0.10
N VAL A 87 -0.48 -8.08 0.29
CA VAL A 87 -0.94 -6.68 0.25
C VAL A 87 -1.03 -6.20 -1.20
N ARG A 88 0.00 -6.47 -2.03
CA ARG A 88 0.00 -6.12 -3.46
C ARG A 88 -1.17 -6.78 -4.18
N ARG A 89 -1.39 -8.06 -3.96
CA ARG A 89 -2.52 -8.80 -4.49
C ARG A 89 -3.85 -8.18 -4.06
N PHE A 90 -4.03 -7.92 -2.77
CA PHE A 90 -5.24 -7.31 -2.22
C PHE A 90 -5.56 -5.97 -2.88
N LEU A 91 -4.56 -5.11 -3.08
CA LEU A 91 -4.73 -3.81 -3.72
C LEU A 91 -5.25 -3.96 -5.16
N LEU A 92 -4.67 -4.84 -5.96
CA LEU A 92 -5.08 -5.06 -7.34
C LEU A 92 -6.45 -5.76 -7.45
N GLU A 93 -6.77 -6.68 -6.55
CA GLU A 93 -8.04 -7.40 -6.54
C GLU A 93 -9.22 -6.54 -6.05
N ARG A 94 -8.96 -5.56 -5.16
CA ARG A 94 -10.02 -4.83 -4.46
C ARG A 94 -10.24 -3.39 -4.94
N PHE A 95 -9.36 -2.84 -5.75
CA PHE A 95 -9.47 -1.47 -6.24
C PHE A 95 -9.49 -1.41 -7.77
N ALA A 96 -10.26 -0.46 -8.30
CA ALA A 96 -10.37 -0.23 -9.73
C ALA A 96 -9.13 0.48 -10.31
N SER A 97 -8.44 1.28 -9.50
CA SER A 97 -7.15 1.85 -9.85
C SER A 97 -6.20 1.91 -8.65
N VAL A 98 -4.91 1.74 -8.92
CA VAL A 98 -3.84 1.80 -7.93
C VAL A 98 -2.72 2.67 -8.49
N ASP A 99 -2.37 3.72 -7.76
CA ASP A 99 -1.32 4.66 -8.11
C ASP A 99 -0.26 4.67 -7.02
N LEU A 100 1.00 4.70 -7.44
CA LEU A 100 2.16 4.86 -6.57
C LEU A 100 2.86 6.16 -6.92
N VAL A 101 2.94 7.08 -5.98
CA VAL A 101 3.74 8.29 -6.14
C VAL A 101 5.11 8.05 -5.49
N LEU A 102 6.15 8.14 -6.30
CA LEU A 102 7.54 8.08 -5.88
C LEU A 102 8.07 9.50 -5.79
N PHE A 103 8.84 9.78 -4.74
CA PHE A 103 9.44 11.09 -4.52
C PHE A 103 10.93 11.05 -4.85
N GLU A 104 11.41 12.06 -5.60
CA GLU A 104 12.84 12.22 -5.89
C GLU A 104 13.60 12.74 -4.66
N GLU A 105 12.97 13.64 -3.91
CA GLU A 105 13.49 14.17 -2.67
C GLU A 105 12.81 13.50 -1.46
N ARG A 106 13.54 13.40 -0.35
CA ARG A 106 12.97 12.86 0.88
C ARG A 106 11.89 13.78 1.42
N VAL A 107 10.63 13.37 1.32
CA VAL A 107 9.47 14.10 1.88
C VAL A 107 9.51 14.14 3.41
N PHE A 108 10.08 13.12 4.03
CA PHE A 108 10.27 13.03 5.48
C PHE A 108 11.77 12.89 5.79
N PRO A 109 12.52 14.00 5.94
CA PRO A 109 13.96 13.97 6.16
C PRO A 109 14.39 13.18 7.41
N GLU A 110 13.52 13.13 8.42
CA GLU A 110 13.74 12.41 9.68
C GLU A 110 13.36 10.93 9.62
N ALA A 111 12.73 10.48 8.54
CA ALA A 111 12.37 9.07 8.38
C ALA A 111 13.61 8.24 8.03
N GLU A 112 13.79 7.12 8.72
CA GLU A 112 14.87 6.17 8.46
C GLU A 112 14.64 5.33 7.19
N VAL A 113 13.44 5.36 6.61
CA VAL A 113 13.02 4.54 5.47
C VAL A 113 12.48 5.39 4.33
N ASP A 114 12.73 4.96 3.10
CA ASP A 114 12.13 5.56 1.93
C ASP A 114 10.63 5.22 1.90
N VAL A 115 9.82 6.20 1.51
CA VAL A 115 8.37 6.08 1.47
C VAL A 115 7.81 6.23 0.06
N VAL A 116 6.64 5.66 -0.13
CA VAL A 116 5.80 5.83 -1.31
C VAL A 116 4.42 6.30 -0.87
N LEU A 117 3.76 7.13 -1.67
CA LEU A 117 2.37 7.46 -1.46
C LEU A 117 1.52 6.49 -2.29
N LEU A 118 0.72 5.68 -1.61
CA LEU A 118 -0.27 4.80 -2.22
C LEU A 118 -1.58 5.55 -2.35
N LEU A 119 -2.11 5.62 -3.56
CA LEU A 119 -3.45 6.11 -3.86
C LEU A 119 -4.22 5.00 -4.56
N ALA A 120 -5.37 4.62 -4.03
CA ALA A 120 -6.22 3.60 -4.65
C ALA A 120 -7.67 4.05 -4.64
N GLU A 121 -8.37 3.82 -5.74
CA GLU A 121 -9.75 4.26 -5.95
C GLU A 121 -10.65 3.12 -6.41
N GLY A 122 -11.94 3.25 -6.16
CA GLY A 122 -12.93 2.27 -6.61
C GLY A 122 -12.91 0.98 -5.81
N TYR A 123 -12.87 1.08 -4.47
CA TYR A 123 -12.91 -0.08 -3.59
C TYR A 123 -14.12 -0.96 -3.88
N ASP A 124 -13.91 -2.28 -4.07
CA ASP A 124 -14.95 -3.28 -4.38
C ASP A 124 -15.81 -2.99 -5.63
N GLU A 125 -15.32 -2.22 -6.58
CA GLU A 125 -16.00 -2.00 -7.86
C GLU A 125 -15.56 -3.04 -8.89
N CYS A 126 -14.31 -2.99 -9.32
CA CYS A 126 -13.70 -3.97 -10.22
C CYS A 126 -12.20 -4.11 -9.87
N PRO A 127 -11.61 -5.29 -10.11
CA PRO A 127 -10.17 -5.46 -9.97
C PRO A 127 -9.42 -4.76 -11.11
N THR A 128 -8.15 -4.44 -10.86
CA THR A 128 -7.20 -4.01 -11.88
C THR A 128 -6.05 -5.00 -11.99
N ASP A 129 -5.46 -5.13 -13.17
CA ASP A 129 -4.29 -5.95 -13.43
C ASP A 129 -2.98 -5.15 -13.45
N HIS A 130 -3.08 -3.84 -13.31
CA HIS A 130 -1.95 -2.92 -13.38
C HIS A 130 -2.04 -1.82 -12.33
N PHE A 131 -0.92 -1.17 -12.10
CA PHE A 131 -0.82 0.07 -11.33
C PHE A 131 -0.07 1.13 -12.11
N ARG A 132 -0.27 2.40 -11.74
CA ARG A 132 0.42 3.53 -12.36
C ARG A 132 1.50 4.04 -11.41
N VAL A 133 2.63 4.42 -11.99
CA VAL A 133 3.73 5.07 -11.28
C VAL A 133 3.75 6.54 -11.66
N LEU A 134 3.66 7.38 -10.66
CA LEU A 134 3.79 8.82 -10.75
C LEU A 134 5.11 9.20 -10.08
N GLN A 135 5.81 10.18 -10.62
CA GLN A 135 7.06 10.65 -10.05
C GLN A 135 6.92 12.13 -9.75
N SER A 136 7.05 12.48 -8.48
CA SER A 136 7.00 13.84 -7.99
C SER A 136 8.35 14.22 -7.40
N ARG A 137 8.75 15.47 -7.58
CA ARG A 137 9.98 15.97 -6.95
C ARG A 137 9.82 16.00 -5.44
N ASP A 138 8.73 16.57 -4.96
CA ASP A 138 8.43 16.75 -3.55
C ASP A 138 6.89 16.76 -3.31
N ALA A 139 6.47 17.11 -2.10
CA ALA A 139 5.05 17.15 -1.73
C ALA A 139 4.27 18.31 -2.37
N ASP A 140 4.94 19.41 -2.71
CA ASP A 140 4.29 20.59 -3.27
C ASP A 140 3.90 20.38 -4.75
N ASP A 141 4.66 19.54 -5.46
CA ASP A 141 4.42 19.21 -6.87
C ASP A 141 3.36 18.12 -7.09
N LEU A 142 2.78 17.55 -6.03
CA LEU A 142 1.85 16.42 -6.10
C LEU A 142 0.63 16.65 -7.00
N ALA A 143 0.09 17.87 -7.01
CA ALA A 143 -1.13 18.20 -7.77
C ALA A 143 -0.94 18.10 -9.29
N ASP A 144 0.27 18.35 -9.77
CA ASP A 144 0.64 18.36 -11.18
C ASP A 144 1.51 17.16 -11.59
N THR A 145 1.61 16.15 -10.73
CA THR A 145 2.48 15.00 -10.94
C THR A 145 2.02 14.15 -12.13
N PRO A 146 2.86 14.00 -13.16
CA PRO A 146 2.50 13.21 -14.32
C PRO A 146 2.55 11.70 -14.04
N VAL A 147 1.72 10.94 -14.72
CA VAL A 147 1.89 9.49 -14.80
C VAL A 147 3.11 9.22 -15.68
N VAL A 148 4.15 8.64 -15.08
CA VAL A 148 5.39 8.29 -15.78
C VAL A 148 5.25 6.95 -16.49
N ARG A 149 4.56 6.00 -15.86
CA ARG A 149 4.45 4.63 -16.36
C ARG A 149 3.21 3.92 -15.82
N SER A 150 2.65 3.04 -16.64
CA SER A 150 1.76 1.97 -16.21
C SER A 150 2.51 0.65 -16.19
N TRP A 151 2.33 -0.14 -15.17
CA TRP A 151 3.02 -1.43 -15.00
C TRP A 151 2.03 -2.54 -14.69
N THR A 152 2.09 -3.62 -15.47
CA THR A 152 1.35 -4.86 -15.22
C THR A 152 2.30 -5.90 -14.65
N PRO A 153 2.13 -6.34 -13.39
CA PRO A 153 2.94 -7.39 -12.81
C PRO A 153 2.75 -8.72 -13.54
N GLU A 154 3.76 -9.59 -13.54
CA GLU A 154 3.67 -10.94 -14.13
C GLU A 154 2.60 -11.79 -13.44
N ASP A 155 2.43 -11.61 -12.14
CA ASP A 155 1.34 -12.14 -11.33
C ASP A 155 0.97 -11.16 -10.21
N LEU A 156 -0.18 -11.36 -9.56
CA LEU A 156 -0.70 -10.44 -8.55
C LEU A 156 0.18 -10.34 -7.28
N GLU A 157 1.03 -11.30 -7.03
CA GLU A 157 1.94 -11.34 -5.86
C GLU A 157 3.36 -10.89 -6.21
N ALA A 158 3.67 -10.73 -7.51
CA ALA A 158 4.98 -10.33 -7.98
C ALA A 158 5.47 -9.04 -7.31
N LYS A 159 6.78 -8.91 -7.18
CA LYS A 159 7.39 -7.66 -6.72
C LYS A 159 7.15 -6.56 -7.74
N TRP A 160 6.92 -5.36 -7.23
CA TRP A 160 6.75 -4.17 -8.06
C TRP A 160 8.07 -3.44 -8.35
N THR A 161 9.20 -4.06 -7.97
CA THR A 161 10.55 -3.53 -8.18
C THR A 161 10.87 -3.16 -9.65
N PRO A 162 10.47 -3.96 -10.67
CA PRO A 162 10.71 -3.59 -12.06
C PRO A 162 10.11 -2.24 -12.46
N SER A 163 9.05 -1.80 -11.77
CA SER A 163 8.46 -0.49 -12.01
C SER A 163 9.40 0.68 -11.68
N LEU A 164 10.43 0.44 -10.88
CA LEU A 164 11.45 1.43 -10.48
C LEU A 164 12.58 1.56 -11.52
N LEU A 165 12.71 0.61 -12.44
CA LEU A 165 13.76 0.62 -13.45
C LEU A 165 13.42 1.59 -14.58
N SER A 166 14.41 2.31 -15.08
CA SER A 166 14.25 3.14 -16.26
C SER A 166 13.92 2.28 -17.50
N SER A 167 13.28 2.88 -18.50
CA SER A 167 12.95 2.21 -19.77
C SER A 167 14.19 1.60 -20.42
N ASP A 168 15.34 2.26 -20.27
CA ASP A 168 16.62 1.83 -20.86
C ASP A 168 17.19 0.59 -20.15
N ALA A 169 16.95 0.45 -18.84
CA ALA A 169 17.39 -0.70 -18.06
C ALA A 169 16.55 -1.97 -18.33
N LEU A 170 15.31 -1.81 -18.83
CA LEU A 170 14.41 -2.93 -19.16
C LEU A 170 14.59 -3.44 -20.58
N SER A 171 15.34 -2.69 -21.44
CA SER A 171 15.59 -3.02 -22.85
C SER A 171 16.96 -3.68 -23.07
N ALA A 172 17.76 -3.85 -22.04
CA ALA A 172 19.07 -4.49 -22.04
C ALA A 172 19.00 -5.93 -21.50
#